data_513043359b1fe3bf52684790559e700b
#
_entry.id   513043359b1fe3bf52684790559e700b
#
_cell.length_a   1.000
_cell.length_b   1.000
_cell.length_c   1.000
_cell.angle_alpha   90.00
_cell.angle_beta   90.00
_cell.angle_gamma   90.00
#
_symmetry.space_group_name_H-M   'P 1'
#
loop_
_entity.id
_entity.type
_entity.pdbx_description
1 polymer ?
#
loop_
_entity_poly.entity_id
_entity_poly.type
_entity_poly.pdbx_seq_one_letter_code
_entity_poly.pdbx_strand_id
1 'polypeptide(L)'
;PFVNFFDGFRTSHEIQKIEKWDYEDLKEMCNMEAVEEFRAKALNPEHPKMRGSHENGDVFFQHREACNPAYEALPAVVEKYMAKINEKLGTNYDLFNYYGAEDADRVIVAMGSICDVAEEVIDYLNAHGEKVGLVKVRLFRPFAPEKLIEAIPASVKKIAVLDRTKEPGALGEPLYQDVVTALANAGRNDIQVIGGRYGLGSKDTPPASVFAVYDELKRDEMKRQFTIGIVDDVTNLSLPEDKNCPNTAAPGTIECKFWGLGGDG
;
A
#
# COMPACT_ATOMS: atom_id res chain seq x y z
N PRO A 1 -9.82 9.30 -14.51
CA PRO A 1 -10.11 7.92 -14.09
C PRO A 1 -9.11 7.44 -13.06
N PHE A 2 -9.59 6.69 -12.05
CA PHE A 2 -8.75 6.00 -11.08
C PHE A 2 -8.64 4.53 -11.45
N VAL A 3 -7.49 3.93 -11.16
CA VAL A 3 -7.34 2.48 -11.09
C VAL A 3 -7.37 2.10 -9.62
N ASN A 4 -8.47 1.51 -9.18
CA ASN A 4 -8.57 0.89 -7.88
C ASN A 4 -8.03 -0.54 -7.99
N PHE A 5 -7.12 -0.91 -7.11
CA PHE A 5 -6.56 -2.25 -7.07
C PHE A 5 -6.63 -2.81 -5.65
N PHE A 6 -6.76 -4.10 -5.55
CA PHE A 6 -6.85 -4.83 -4.30
C PHE A 6 -6.20 -6.21 -4.46
N ASP A 7 -5.85 -6.82 -3.35
CA ASP A 7 -5.30 -8.16 -3.34
C ASP A 7 -6.33 -9.17 -3.86
N GLY A 8 -5.88 -10.06 -4.72
CA GLY A 8 -6.69 -11.15 -5.23
C GLY A 8 -6.57 -12.42 -4.39
N PHE A 9 -6.85 -13.56 -5.01
CA PHE A 9 -6.75 -14.88 -4.40
C PHE A 9 -7.59 -15.01 -3.12
N ARG A 10 -6.98 -15.36 -1.99
CA ARG A 10 -7.70 -15.59 -0.74
C ARG A 10 -8.37 -14.33 -0.21
N THR A 11 -7.70 -13.20 -0.22
CA THR A 11 -8.27 -11.92 0.26
C THR A 11 -9.57 -11.57 -0.45
N SER A 12 -9.70 -11.88 -1.75
CA SER A 12 -10.94 -11.65 -2.50
C SER A 12 -12.10 -12.59 -2.11
N HIS A 13 -11.84 -13.63 -1.33
CA HIS A 13 -12.83 -14.58 -0.81
C HIS A 13 -13.17 -14.36 0.67
N GLU A 14 -12.51 -13.43 1.33
CA GLU A 14 -12.78 -13.09 2.72
C GLU A 14 -14.08 -12.31 2.87
N ILE A 15 -14.82 -12.62 3.93
CA ILE A 15 -16.07 -11.93 4.25
C ILE A 15 -15.76 -10.85 5.27
N GLN A 16 -16.04 -9.60 4.90
CA GLN A 16 -15.85 -8.45 5.78
C GLN A 16 -17.15 -7.68 5.95
N LYS A 17 -17.35 -7.13 7.15
CA LYS A 17 -18.44 -6.20 7.40
C LYS A 17 -18.03 -4.81 6.92
N ILE A 18 -18.83 -4.20 6.07
CA ILE A 18 -18.60 -2.87 5.52
C ILE A 18 -19.80 -1.96 5.79
N GLU A 19 -19.54 -0.65 5.86
CA GLU A 19 -20.58 0.37 5.76
C GLU A 19 -21.02 0.49 4.31
N LYS A 20 -22.32 0.29 4.04
CA LYS A 20 -22.86 0.41 2.70
C LYS A 20 -23.47 1.80 2.49
N TRP A 21 -22.99 2.49 1.48
CA TRP A 21 -23.55 3.77 1.05
C TRP A 21 -24.75 3.58 0.11
N ASP A 22 -25.72 4.45 0.21
CA ASP A 22 -26.82 4.53 -0.74
C ASP A 22 -26.50 5.49 -1.91
N TYR A 23 -27.46 5.68 -2.82
CA TYR A 23 -27.23 6.53 -3.99
C TYR A 23 -27.23 8.03 -3.64
N GLU A 24 -27.91 8.44 -2.59
CA GLU A 24 -27.91 9.81 -2.07
C GLU A 24 -26.52 10.16 -1.54
N ASP A 25 -25.90 9.27 -0.78
CA ASP A 25 -24.52 9.41 -0.29
C ASP A 25 -23.53 9.55 -1.45
N LEU A 26 -23.65 8.69 -2.45
CA LEU A 26 -22.78 8.74 -3.62
C LEU A 26 -22.97 10.02 -4.43
N LYS A 27 -24.19 10.54 -4.51
CA LYS A 27 -24.53 11.78 -5.21
C LYS A 27 -23.88 12.99 -4.55
N GLU A 28 -23.81 13.04 -3.21
CA GLU A 28 -23.11 14.09 -2.46
C GLU A 28 -21.62 14.13 -2.76
N MET A 29 -21.02 12.97 -3.04
CA MET A 29 -19.61 12.85 -3.40
C MET A 29 -19.31 13.15 -4.86
N CYS A 30 -20.30 13.05 -5.75
CA CYS A 30 -20.11 13.28 -7.18
C CYS A 30 -20.07 14.77 -7.54
N ASN A 31 -19.11 15.15 -8.36
CA ASN A 31 -19.15 16.42 -9.07
C ASN A 31 -20.00 16.23 -10.35
N MET A 32 -21.30 16.48 -10.26
CA MET A 32 -22.23 16.27 -11.37
C MET A 32 -21.96 17.19 -12.57
N GLU A 33 -21.47 18.40 -12.33
CA GLU A 33 -21.07 19.33 -13.40
C GLU A 33 -19.94 18.72 -14.24
N ALA A 34 -18.92 18.17 -13.60
CA ALA A 34 -17.82 17.48 -14.30
C ALA A 34 -18.30 16.21 -15.04
N VAL A 35 -19.31 15.51 -14.49
CA VAL A 35 -19.94 14.36 -15.18
C VAL A 35 -20.66 14.81 -16.44
N GLU A 36 -21.43 15.88 -16.36
CA GLU A 36 -22.16 16.44 -17.51
C GLU A 36 -21.20 16.95 -18.58
N GLU A 37 -20.16 17.70 -18.18
CA GLU A 37 -19.09 18.14 -19.07
C GLU A 37 -18.42 16.96 -19.78
N PHE A 38 -18.11 15.89 -19.05
CA PHE A 38 -17.52 14.68 -19.64
C PHE A 38 -18.48 14.02 -20.65
N ARG A 39 -19.77 13.91 -20.31
CA ARG A 39 -20.80 13.34 -21.20
C ARG A 39 -20.99 14.19 -22.46
N ALA A 40 -20.92 15.51 -22.33
CA ALA A 40 -21.02 16.43 -23.47
C ALA A 40 -19.87 16.26 -24.49
N LYS A 41 -18.75 15.66 -24.05
CA LYS A 41 -17.62 15.30 -24.93
C LYS A 41 -17.78 13.96 -25.63
N ALA A 42 -18.92 13.24 -25.47
CA ALA A 42 -19.18 11.98 -26.16
C ALA A 42 -19.25 12.21 -27.68
N LEU A 43 -18.89 11.16 -28.44
CA LEU A 43 -19.01 11.22 -29.91
C LEU A 43 -20.48 11.43 -30.31
N ASN A 44 -20.73 12.48 -31.09
CA ASN A 44 -22.03 12.84 -31.54
C ASN A 44 -21.99 13.19 -33.06
N PRO A 45 -22.73 12.49 -33.92
CA PRO A 45 -22.74 12.79 -35.35
C PRO A 45 -23.20 14.22 -35.71
N GLU A 46 -24.07 14.80 -34.89
CA GLU A 46 -24.53 16.20 -35.07
C GLU A 46 -23.43 17.23 -34.69
N HIS A 47 -22.49 16.84 -33.85
CA HIS A 47 -21.37 17.66 -33.40
C HIS A 47 -20.06 16.85 -33.45
N PRO A 48 -19.58 16.51 -34.66
CA PRO A 48 -18.43 15.64 -34.82
C PRO A 48 -17.18 16.29 -34.26
N LYS A 49 -16.39 15.50 -33.48
CA LYS A 49 -15.11 15.91 -32.96
C LYS A 49 -14.07 14.86 -33.32
N MET A 50 -12.94 15.30 -33.80
CA MET A 50 -11.78 14.45 -34.02
C MET A 50 -11.08 14.18 -32.67
N ARG A 51 -10.82 12.93 -32.38
CA ARG A 51 -10.07 12.49 -31.20
C ARG A 51 -9.08 11.41 -31.61
N GLY A 52 -7.90 11.53 -31.04
CA GLY A 52 -6.82 10.63 -31.36
C GLY A 52 -6.28 10.93 -32.76
N SER A 53 -5.03 11.21 -32.82
CA SER A 53 -4.31 11.42 -34.07
C SER A 53 -2.85 10.98 -33.83
N HIS A 54 -2.12 10.90 -34.91
CA HIS A 54 -0.67 10.76 -34.83
C HIS A 54 -0.06 12.04 -34.30
N GLU A 55 0.81 11.94 -33.32
CA GLU A 55 1.64 13.02 -32.81
C GLU A 55 3.06 12.90 -33.38
N ASN A 56 3.48 13.91 -34.08
CA ASN A 56 4.83 13.98 -34.61
C ASN A 56 5.85 14.28 -33.50
N GLY A 57 7.13 13.99 -33.75
CA GLY A 57 8.20 14.18 -32.79
C GLY A 57 8.41 15.61 -32.31
N ASP A 58 7.90 16.60 -33.06
CA ASP A 58 7.95 18.00 -32.71
C ASP A 58 6.95 18.45 -31.62
N VAL A 59 5.86 17.68 -31.41
CA VAL A 59 4.80 18.02 -30.44
C VAL A 59 4.59 16.95 -29.37
N PHE A 60 5.06 15.73 -29.57
CA PHE A 60 4.80 14.60 -28.68
C PHE A 60 5.27 14.85 -27.24
N PHE A 61 6.50 15.35 -27.08
CA PHE A 61 7.05 15.60 -25.75
C PHE A 61 6.27 16.67 -24.99
N GLN A 62 5.91 17.77 -25.66
CA GLN A 62 5.10 18.84 -25.06
C GLN A 62 3.73 18.32 -24.60
N HIS A 63 3.10 17.45 -25.37
CA HIS A 63 1.83 16.83 -24.96
C HIS A 63 2.02 15.87 -23.77
N ARG A 64 3.16 15.16 -23.71
CA ARG A 64 3.48 14.33 -22.54
C ARG A 64 3.71 15.16 -21.29
N GLU A 65 4.40 16.28 -21.39
CA GLU A 65 4.63 17.22 -20.28
C GLU A 65 3.34 17.95 -19.84
N ALA A 66 2.42 18.22 -20.77
CA ALA A 66 1.17 18.93 -20.47
C ALA A 66 0.26 18.22 -19.47
N CYS A 67 0.47 16.92 -19.17
CA CYS A 67 -0.27 16.21 -18.15
C CYS A 67 0.29 16.40 -16.73
N ASN A 68 1.53 16.88 -16.57
CA ASN A 68 2.18 17.01 -15.26
C ASN A 68 1.39 17.84 -14.24
N PRO A 69 0.85 19.03 -14.57
CA PRO A 69 0.05 19.80 -13.62
C PRO A 69 -1.18 19.04 -13.08
N ALA A 70 -1.78 18.15 -13.88
CA ALA A 70 -2.90 17.33 -13.43
C ALA A 70 -2.45 16.27 -12.43
N TYR A 71 -1.28 15.65 -12.65
CA TYR A 71 -0.72 14.69 -11.69
C TYR A 71 -0.24 15.37 -10.41
N GLU A 72 0.33 16.55 -10.48
CA GLU A 72 0.76 17.33 -9.32
C GLU A 72 -0.42 17.79 -8.44
N ALA A 73 -1.55 18.12 -9.05
CA ALA A 73 -2.75 18.54 -8.32
C ALA A 73 -3.53 17.37 -7.70
N LEU A 74 -3.32 16.13 -8.19
CA LEU A 74 -4.16 14.99 -7.84
C LEU A 74 -4.06 14.57 -6.37
N PRO A 75 -2.90 14.56 -5.69
CA PRO A 75 -2.82 14.21 -4.26
C PRO A 75 -3.75 15.07 -3.40
N ALA A 76 -3.75 16.39 -3.58
CA ALA A 76 -4.64 17.29 -2.84
C ALA A 76 -6.14 17.03 -3.12
N VAL A 77 -6.48 16.63 -4.34
CA VAL A 77 -7.86 16.23 -4.67
C VAL A 77 -8.24 14.95 -3.92
N VAL A 78 -7.34 13.97 -3.84
CA VAL A 78 -7.58 12.72 -3.11
C VAL A 78 -7.73 12.99 -1.62
N GLU A 79 -6.85 13.78 -1.01
CA GLU A 79 -6.96 14.18 0.40
C GLU A 79 -8.31 14.83 0.71
N LYS A 80 -8.77 15.74 -0.17
CA LYS A 80 -10.09 16.38 -0.02
C LYS A 80 -11.23 15.36 0.02
N TYR A 81 -11.20 14.33 -0.83
CA TYR A 81 -12.24 13.30 -0.82
C TYR A 81 -12.08 12.34 0.36
N MET A 82 -10.86 11.99 0.75
CA MET A 82 -10.61 11.23 1.97
C MET A 82 -11.16 11.94 3.20
N ALA A 83 -10.96 13.27 3.31
CA ALA A 83 -11.51 14.07 4.40
C ALA A 83 -13.05 13.99 4.46
N LYS A 84 -13.73 14.08 3.31
CA LYS A 84 -15.20 13.91 3.24
C LYS A 84 -15.64 12.51 3.68
N ILE A 85 -14.90 11.48 3.28
CA ILE A 85 -15.18 10.10 3.69
C ILE A 85 -14.98 9.95 5.19
N ASN A 86 -13.89 10.49 5.73
CA ASN A 86 -13.58 10.47 7.15
C ASN A 86 -14.69 11.13 7.99
N GLU A 87 -15.18 12.28 7.54
CA GLU A 87 -16.31 12.97 8.20
C GLU A 87 -17.57 12.11 8.23
N LYS A 88 -17.85 11.43 7.12
CA LYS A 88 -19.06 10.59 6.97
C LYS A 88 -19.00 9.28 7.72
N LEU A 89 -17.85 8.63 7.78
CA LEU A 89 -17.67 7.27 8.33
C LEU A 89 -16.96 7.26 9.70
N GLY A 90 -16.45 8.39 10.18
CA GLY A 90 -15.63 8.44 11.41
C GLY A 90 -14.28 7.73 11.24
N THR A 91 -13.73 7.73 10.04
CA THR A 91 -12.42 7.15 9.72
C THR A 91 -11.30 8.21 9.72
N ASN A 92 -10.07 7.80 9.48
CA ASN A 92 -8.89 8.69 9.42
C ASN A 92 -8.03 8.42 8.17
N TYR A 93 -8.65 8.15 7.04
CA TYR A 93 -7.91 7.91 5.78
C TYR A 93 -7.09 9.13 5.38
N ASP A 94 -5.84 8.86 4.98
CA ASP A 94 -4.92 9.81 4.39
C ASP A 94 -4.12 9.12 3.27
N LEU A 95 -3.33 9.86 2.50
CA LEU A 95 -2.50 9.29 1.42
C LEU A 95 -1.52 8.26 1.96
N PHE A 96 -0.97 8.52 3.16
CA PHE A 96 -0.12 7.62 3.94
C PHE A 96 -0.60 7.66 5.39
N ASN A 97 -1.05 6.54 5.91
CA ASN A 97 -1.44 6.45 7.31
C ASN A 97 -0.33 5.79 8.13
N TYR A 98 0.10 6.46 9.18
CA TYR A 98 0.98 5.85 10.16
C TYR A 98 0.19 5.11 11.24
N TYR A 99 0.71 3.96 11.68
CA TYR A 99 0.21 3.16 12.79
C TYR A 99 1.37 2.62 13.63
N GLY A 100 1.30 2.73 14.96
CA GLY A 100 2.29 2.18 15.88
C GLY A 100 2.82 3.18 16.88
N ALA A 101 4.02 2.93 17.42
CA ALA A 101 4.64 3.79 18.42
C ALA A 101 5.07 5.15 17.84
N GLU A 102 4.77 6.25 18.53
CA GLU A 102 5.14 7.60 18.08
C GLU A 102 6.67 7.78 17.97
N ASP A 103 7.44 7.04 18.76
CA ASP A 103 8.88 7.03 18.78
C ASP A 103 9.48 5.76 18.17
N ALA A 104 8.79 5.17 17.19
CA ALA A 104 9.27 3.97 16.50
C ALA A 104 10.67 4.18 15.91
N ASP A 105 11.52 3.18 16.06
CA ASP A 105 12.86 3.11 15.46
C ASP A 105 12.90 2.25 14.18
N ARG A 106 11.90 1.39 14.01
CA ARG A 106 11.74 0.45 12.89
C ARG A 106 10.32 0.51 12.36
N VAL A 107 10.19 0.64 11.04
CA VAL A 107 8.89 0.79 10.37
C VAL A 107 8.81 -0.14 9.15
N ILE A 108 7.64 -0.73 8.95
CA ILE A 108 7.26 -1.33 7.67
C ILE A 108 6.52 -0.29 6.84
N VAL A 109 6.80 -0.23 5.53
CA VAL A 109 6.00 0.50 4.55
C VAL A 109 5.35 -0.52 3.62
N ALA A 110 4.02 -0.54 3.57
CA ALA A 110 3.28 -1.52 2.79
C ALA A 110 1.94 -0.98 2.30
N MET A 111 1.30 -1.71 1.39
CA MET A 111 -0.07 -1.46 0.91
C MET A 111 -0.85 -2.76 0.82
N GLY A 112 -2.18 -2.66 0.90
CA GLY A 112 -3.08 -3.81 0.79
C GLY A 112 -3.26 -4.60 2.07
N SER A 113 -3.69 -5.84 1.95
CA SER A 113 -4.16 -6.69 3.05
C SER A 113 -3.12 -7.01 4.12
N ILE A 114 -1.84 -6.99 3.80
CA ILE A 114 -0.77 -7.22 4.79
C ILE A 114 -0.79 -6.18 5.91
N CYS A 115 -1.37 -4.99 5.66
CA CYS A 115 -1.42 -3.94 6.66
C CYS A 115 -2.22 -4.34 7.90
N ASP A 116 -3.31 -5.07 7.75
CA ASP A 116 -4.16 -5.49 8.87
C ASP A 116 -3.42 -6.49 9.78
N VAL A 117 -2.75 -7.46 9.18
CA VAL A 117 -1.90 -8.42 9.91
C VAL A 117 -0.72 -7.71 10.60
N ALA A 118 -0.14 -6.70 9.93
CA ALA A 118 0.96 -5.93 10.50
C ALA A 118 0.52 -5.12 11.73
N GLU A 119 -0.69 -4.56 11.74
CA GLU A 119 -1.23 -3.85 12.90
C GLU A 119 -1.34 -4.75 14.14
N GLU A 120 -1.88 -5.97 13.99
CA GLU A 120 -1.96 -6.94 15.09
C GLU A 120 -0.57 -7.28 15.67
N VAL A 121 0.43 -7.48 14.81
CA VAL A 121 1.80 -7.76 15.24
C VAL A 121 2.44 -6.56 15.93
N ILE A 122 2.21 -5.34 15.42
CA ILE A 122 2.69 -4.10 15.99
C ILE A 122 2.12 -3.89 17.39
N ASP A 123 0.82 -4.11 17.58
CA ASP A 123 0.18 -4.02 18.88
C ASP A 123 0.83 -4.98 19.88
N TYR A 124 1.05 -6.21 19.46
CA TYR A 124 1.74 -7.20 20.29
C TYR A 124 3.16 -6.75 20.65
N LEU A 125 3.97 -6.36 19.67
CA LEU A 125 5.38 -5.98 19.86
C LEU A 125 5.50 -4.73 20.75
N ASN A 126 4.69 -3.70 20.51
CA ASN A 126 4.71 -2.47 21.30
C ASN A 126 4.23 -2.70 22.74
N ALA A 127 3.25 -3.59 22.96
CA ALA A 127 2.82 -4.01 24.29
C ALA A 127 3.94 -4.76 25.06
N HIS A 128 4.93 -5.32 24.35
CA HIS A 128 6.10 -6.01 24.92
C HIS A 128 7.38 -5.16 24.92
N GLY A 129 7.24 -3.85 24.75
CA GLY A 129 8.34 -2.89 24.92
C GLY A 129 9.17 -2.62 23.66
N GLU A 130 8.74 -3.11 22.48
CA GLU A 130 9.32 -2.73 21.20
C GLU A 130 8.82 -1.33 20.77
N LYS A 131 9.50 -0.74 19.80
CA LYS A 131 9.13 0.56 19.22
C LYS A 131 9.04 0.44 17.70
N VAL A 132 7.92 -0.09 17.27
CA VAL A 132 7.70 -0.42 15.85
C VAL A 132 6.45 0.25 15.30
N GLY A 133 6.41 0.41 13.98
CA GLY A 133 5.28 1.01 13.31
C GLY A 133 5.16 0.60 11.85
N LEU A 134 4.06 1.03 11.24
CA LEU A 134 3.69 0.79 9.85
C LEU A 134 3.28 2.10 9.19
N VAL A 135 3.73 2.32 7.97
CA VAL A 135 3.15 3.31 7.06
C VAL A 135 2.32 2.57 6.01
N LYS A 136 1.02 2.81 6.02
CA LYS A 136 0.07 2.26 5.04
C LYS A 136 -0.04 3.19 3.85
N VAL A 137 0.35 2.72 2.66
CA VAL A 137 0.25 3.48 1.41
C VAL A 137 -1.15 3.31 0.83
N ARG A 138 -1.92 4.39 0.75
CA ARG A 138 -3.27 4.39 0.17
C ARG A 138 -3.31 5.02 -1.22
N LEU A 139 -2.46 6.01 -1.50
CA LEU A 139 -2.27 6.55 -2.84
C LEU A 139 -0.88 6.16 -3.37
N PHE A 140 -0.83 5.15 -4.24
CA PHE A 140 0.43 4.69 -4.83
C PHE A 140 0.87 5.56 -6.02
N ARG A 141 -0.07 6.03 -6.86
CA ARG A 141 0.20 6.89 -8.02
C ARG A 141 -0.89 7.96 -8.18
N PRO A 142 -0.51 9.24 -8.37
CA PRO A 142 0.86 9.74 -8.30
C PRO A 142 1.44 9.60 -6.90
N PHE A 143 2.73 9.33 -6.80
CA PHE A 143 3.40 9.22 -5.50
C PHE A 143 3.61 10.62 -4.91
N ALA A 144 3.27 10.81 -3.64
CA ALA A 144 3.42 12.07 -2.92
C ALA A 144 4.56 11.95 -1.88
N PRO A 145 5.82 12.22 -2.26
CA PRO A 145 6.97 11.93 -1.42
C PRO A 145 6.98 12.75 -0.13
N GLU A 146 6.55 14.00 -0.17
CA GLU A 146 6.47 14.88 1.02
C GLU A 146 5.54 14.29 2.07
N LYS A 147 4.39 13.74 1.65
CA LYS A 147 3.41 13.12 2.54
C LYS A 147 3.91 11.82 3.14
N LEU A 148 4.69 11.04 2.38
CA LEU A 148 5.38 9.88 2.94
C LEU A 148 6.35 10.29 4.04
N ILE A 149 7.16 11.31 3.80
CA ILE A 149 8.15 11.80 4.80
C ILE A 149 7.46 12.34 6.04
N GLU A 150 6.35 13.06 5.89
CA GLU A 150 5.53 13.55 7.01
C GLU A 150 4.96 12.40 7.85
N ALA A 151 4.60 11.28 7.22
CA ALA A 151 4.04 10.12 7.91
C ALA A 151 5.10 9.28 8.66
N ILE A 152 6.38 9.41 8.34
CA ILE A 152 7.45 8.63 8.98
C ILE A 152 7.93 9.34 10.26
N PRO A 153 7.85 8.71 11.45
CA PRO A 153 8.39 9.28 12.68
C PRO A 153 9.87 9.67 12.55
N ALA A 154 10.24 10.79 13.16
CA ALA A 154 11.62 11.32 13.09
C ALA A 154 12.67 10.37 13.72
N SER A 155 12.23 9.52 14.65
CA SER A 155 13.04 8.53 15.35
C SER A 155 13.44 7.34 14.50
N VAL A 156 12.78 7.10 13.36
CA VAL A 156 12.98 5.92 12.51
C VAL A 156 14.40 5.87 11.95
N LYS A 157 15.01 4.71 12.08
CA LYS A 157 16.37 4.40 11.57
C LYS A 157 16.37 3.28 10.54
N LYS A 158 15.37 2.40 10.56
CA LYS A 158 15.30 1.25 9.67
C LYS A 158 13.89 1.08 9.10
N ILE A 159 13.82 0.86 7.80
CA ILE A 159 12.55 0.65 7.08
C ILE A 159 12.64 -0.63 6.27
N ALA A 160 11.60 -1.47 6.37
CA ALA A 160 11.34 -2.55 5.43
C ALA A 160 10.17 -2.16 4.53
N VAL A 161 10.40 -2.14 3.22
CA VAL A 161 9.33 -1.88 2.25
C VAL A 161 8.85 -3.21 1.67
N LEU A 162 7.55 -3.45 1.74
CA LEU A 162 6.96 -4.71 1.30
C LEU A 162 6.16 -4.53 0.00
N ASP A 163 6.55 -5.27 -1.00
CA ASP A 163 5.90 -5.31 -2.32
C ASP A 163 5.33 -6.70 -2.61
N ARG A 164 4.07 -6.78 -3.06
CA ARG A 164 3.44 -8.02 -3.50
C ARG A 164 3.72 -8.29 -4.99
N THR A 165 4.97 -8.17 -5.35
CA THR A 165 5.45 -8.39 -6.72
C THR A 165 6.90 -8.82 -6.73
N LYS A 166 7.36 -9.23 -7.91
CA LYS A 166 8.78 -9.43 -8.20
C LYS A 166 9.09 -8.88 -9.58
N GLU A 167 10.05 -7.97 -9.64
CA GLU A 167 10.56 -7.43 -10.90
C GLU A 167 11.95 -7.98 -11.23
N PRO A 168 12.04 -8.96 -12.13
CA PRO A 168 13.33 -9.50 -12.55
C PRO A 168 14.20 -8.43 -13.22
N GLY A 169 15.45 -8.31 -12.75
CA GLY A 169 16.41 -7.36 -13.30
C GLY A 169 16.33 -5.93 -12.75
N ALA A 170 15.32 -5.59 -11.94
CA ALA A 170 15.25 -4.32 -11.24
C ALA A 170 16.14 -4.31 -10.00
N LEU A 171 16.52 -3.12 -9.53
CA LEU A 171 17.29 -2.94 -8.29
C LEU A 171 16.45 -3.21 -7.03
N GLY A 172 15.14 -3.22 -7.16
CA GLY A 172 14.14 -3.49 -6.15
C GLY A 172 12.75 -3.41 -6.76
N GLU A 173 11.75 -3.75 -5.99
CA GLU A 173 10.35 -3.69 -6.38
C GLU A 173 9.85 -2.22 -6.40
N PRO A 174 8.71 -1.93 -7.05
CA PRO A 174 8.30 -0.56 -7.33
C PRO A 174 8.13 0.34 -6.10
N LEU A 175 7.45 -0.12 -5.05
CA LEU A 175 7.27 0.68 -3.84
C LEU A 175 8.60 0.93 -3.12
N TYR A 176 9.46 -0.10 -3.06
CA TYR A 176 10.80 0.04 -2.50
C TYR A 176 11.60 1.14 -3.21
N GLN A 177 11.57 1.16 -4.55
CA GLN A 177 12.29 2.17 -5.32
C GLN A 177 11.76 3.58 -5.07
N ASP A 178 10.43 3.76 -4.98
CA ASP A 178 9.80 5.04 -4.68
C ASP A 178 10.18 5.53 -3.28
N VAL A 179 10.12 4.66 -2.26
CA VAL A 179 10.48 5.02 -0.88
C VAL A 179 11.95 5.41 -0.77
N VAL A 180 12.86 4.63 -1.37
CA VAL A 180 14.29 4.96 -1.37
C VAL A 180 14.53 6.30 -2.05
N THR A 181 13.88 6.56 -3.19
CA THR A 181 14.02 7.81 -3.93
C THR A 181 13.48 8.99 -3.13
N ALA A 182 12.31 8.84 -2.50
CA ALA A 182 11.69 9.87 -1.67
C ALA A 182 12.58 10.25 -0.47
N LEU A 183 13.13 9.26 0.24
CA LEU A 183 14.04 9.46 1.37
C LEU A 183 15.34 10.16 0.92
N ALA A 184 15.93 9.72 -0.19
CA ALA A 184 17.15 10.33 -0.72
C ALA A 184 16.93 11.80 -1.09
N ASN A 185 15.84 12.12 -1.79
CA ASN A 185 15.47 13.48 -2.17
C ASN A 185 15.17 14.38 -0.96
N ALA A 186 14.63 13.80 0.12
CA ALA A 186 14.40 14.49 1.38
C ALA A 186 15.64 14.61 2.28
N GLY A 187 16.79 14.08 1.85
CA GLY A 187 18.02 14.08 2.64
C GLY A 187 18.02 13.13 3.85
N ARG A 188 17.05 12.19 3.94
CA ARG A 188 16.95 11.19 5.01
C ARG A 188 17.86 9.99 4.74
N ASN A 189 19.14 10.27 4.52
CA ASN A 189 20.18 9.25 4.29
C ASN A 189 20.61 8.50 5.57
N ASP A 190 20.09 8.91 6.72
CA ASP A 190 20.27 8.28 8.02
C ASP A 190 19.41 7.02 8.23
N ILE A 191 18.48 6.74 7.32
CA ILE A 191 17.57 5.60 7.36
C ILE A 191 18.09 4.47 6.47
N GLN A 192 18.24 3.28 7.04
CA GLN A 192 18.53 2.07 6.28
C GLN A 192 17.23 1.47 5.74
N VAL A 193 17.17 1.20 4.42
CA VAL A 193 15.98 0.65 3.77
C VAL A 193 16.27 -0.71 3.16
N ILE A 194 15.43 -1.70 3.46
CA ILE A 194 15.46 -3.03 2.87
C ILE A 194 14.15 -3.33 2.15
N GLY A 195 14.19 -4.16 1.11
CA GLY A 195 13.03 -4.52 0.29
C GLY A 195 12.57 -5.95 0.52
N GLY A 196 11.29 -6.15 0.76
CA GLY A 196 10.68 -7.46 0.97
C GLY A 196 9.62 -7.81 -0.08
N ARG A 197 9.56 -9.07 -0.46
CA ARG A 197 8.55 -9.63 -1.37
C ARG A 197 7.66 -10.59 -0.63
N TYR A 198 6.35 -10.53 -0.89
CA TYR A 198 5.38 -11.40 -0.23
C TYR A 198 4.22 -11.78 -1.15
N GLY A 199 3.42 -12.76 -0.75
CA GLY A 199 2.09 -13.06 -1.29
C GLY A 199 2.04 -13.60 -2.71
N LEU A 200 3.18 -13.83 -3.36
CA LEU A 200 3.23 -14.38 -4.71
C LEU A 200 2.74 -15.84 -4.73
N GLY A 201 2.06 -16.21 -5.81
CA GLY A 201 1.50 -17.56 -5.95
C GLY A 201 0.41 -17.86 -4.93
N SER A 202 -0.41 -16.88 -4.56
CA SER A 202 -1.52 -17.05 -3.57
C SER A 202 -1.06 -17.48 -2.18
N LYS A 203 0.14 -17.06 -1.77
CA LYS A 203 0.65 -17.37 -0.43
C LYS A 203 0.11 -16.41 0.60
N ASP A 204 -0.29 -16.96 1.74
CA ASP A 204 -0.70 -16.17 2.90
C ASP A 204 0.50 -15.46 3.53
N THR A 205 0.19 -14.39 4.25
CA THR A 205 1.17 -13.65 5.02
C THR A 205 0.69 -13.61 6.48
N PRO A 206 0.93 -14.69 7.24
CA PRO A 206 0.51 -14.79 8.63
C PRO A 206 1.36 -13.88 9.54
N PRO A 207 0.96 -13.69 10.82
CA PRO A 207 1.75 -12.93 11.79
C PRO A 207 3.22 -13.34 11.85
N ALA A 208 3.54 -14.63 11.73
CA ALA A 208 4.92 -15.14 11.70
C ALA A 208 5.78 -14.45 10.65
N SER A 209 5.23 -14.17 9.47
CA SER A 209 5.94 -13.45 8.40
C SER A 209 6.26 -12.01 8.81
N VAL A 210 5.34 -11.32 9.48
CA VAL A 210 5.53 -9.94 9.93
C VAL A 210 6.53 -9.88 11.09
N PHE A 211 6.45 -10.81 12.05
CA PHE A 211 7.47 -10.95 13.10
C PHE A 211 8.87 -11.12 12.49
N ALA A 212 9.02 -11.97 11.48
CA ALA A 212 10.30 -12.20 10.81
C ALA A 212 10.85 -10.91 10.17
N VAL A 213 10.00 -10.01 9.65
CA VAL A 213 10.44 -8.72 9.12
C VAL A 213 10.98 -7.82 10.23
N TYR A 214 10.26 -7.70 11.37
CA TYR A 214 10.76 -6.89 12.49
C TYR A 214 12.02 -7.48 13.11
N ASP A 215 12.15 -8.80 13.16
CA ASP A 215 13.39 -9.46 13.62
C ASP A 215 14.55 -9.22 12.67
N GLU A 216 14.32 -9.20 11.36
CA GLU A 216 15.35 -8.80 10.39
C GLU A 216 15.76 -7.34 10.58
N LEU A 217 14.83 -6.44 10.86
CA LEU A 217 15.11 -5.03 11.14
C LEU A 217 15.90 -4.81 12.46
N LYS A 218 15.92 -5.78 13.39
CA LYS A 218 16.78 -5.72 14.61
C LYS A 218 18.23 -5.97 14.31
N ARG A 219 18.56 -6.67 13.23
CA ARG A 219 19.92 -7.10 12.93
C ARG A 219 20.81 -5.91 12.53
N ASP A 220 22.07 -5.96 12.88
CA ASP A 220 23.07 -5.00 12.41
C ASP A 220 23.34 -5.18 10.90
N GLU A 221 23.42 -6.44 10.46
CA GLU A 221 23.56 -6.82 9.06
C GLU A 221 22.24 -7.40 8.54
N MET A 222 21.47 -6.59 7.83
CA MET A 222 20.17 -6.96 7.25
C MET A 222 20.33 -7.47 5.83
N LYS A 223 19.47 -8.40 5.43
CA LYS A 223 19.31 -8.77 4.01
C LYS A 223 18.78 -7.57 3.24
N ARG A 224 19.51 -7.10 2.25
CA ARG A 224 19.10 -5.97 1.42
C ARG A 224 17.77 -6.22 0.69
N GLN A 225 17.55 -7.46 0.26
CA GLN A 225 16.30 -7.96 -0.28
C GLN A 225 15.97 -9.29 0.40
N PHE A 226 14.69 -9.51 0.65
CA PHE A 226 14.21 -10.72 1.30
C PHE A 226 12.84 -11.15 0.76
N THR A 227 12.40 -12.34 1.14
CA THR A 227 11.07 -12.90 0.85
C THR A 227 10.46 -13.45 2.12
N ILE A 228 9.17 -13.24 2.33
CA ILE A 228 8.37 -13.81 3.43
C ILE A 228 7.18 -14.57 2.90
N GLY A 229 6.67 -15.54 3.68
CA GLY A 229 5.53 -16.39 3.30
C GLY A 229 5.81 -17.38 2.19
N ILE A 230 7.03 -17.40 1.65
CA ILE A 230 7.46 -18.25 0.54
C ILE A 230 8.84 -18.80 0.86
N VAL A 231 9.03 -20.09 0.65
CA VAL A 231 10.37 -20.70 0.72
C VAL A 231 11.05 -20.56 -0.63
N ASP A 232 12.10 -19.76 -0.66
CA ASP A 232 12.95 -19.56 -1.83
C ASP A 232 14.21 -20.43 -1.70
N ASP A 233 14.25 -21.50 -2.45
CA ASP A 233 15.38 -22.44 -2.53
C ASP A 233 16.33 -22.17 -3.70
N VAL A 234 16.06 -21.09 -4.46
CA VAL A 234 16.89 -20.70 -5.62
C VAL A 234 17.92 -19.65 -5.24
N THR A 235 17.47 -18.54 -4.64
CA THR A 235 18.35 -17.44 -4.22
C THR A 235 18.49 -17.32 -2.69
N ASN A 236 17.74 -18.11 -1.92
CA ASN A 236 17.81 -18.22 -0.47
C ASN A 236 17.57 -16.88 0.25
N LEU A 237 16.66 -16.07 -0.27
CA LEU A 237 16.30 -14.77 0.29
C LEU A 237 15.20 -14.82 1.35
N SER A 238 14.57 -15.98 1.56
CA SER A 238 13.54 -16.15 2.58
C SER A 238 14.05 -15.81 3.97
N LEU A 239 13.24 -15.09 4.75
CA LEU A 239 13.47 -14.92 6.18
C LEU A 239 13.04 -16.20 6.93
N PRO A 240 13.69 -16.55 8.02
CA PRO A 240 13.21 -17.60 8.90
C PRO A 240 11.93 -17.15 9.60
N GLU A 241 10.88 -17.94 9.51
CA GLU A 241 9.59 -17.69 10.16
C GLU A 241 9.37 -18.69 11.29
N ASP A 242 9.13 -18.18 12.50
CA ASP A 242 8.77 -19.03 13.63
C ASP A 242 7.29 -19.40 13.55
N LYS A 243 7.00 -20.68 13.30
CA LYS A 243 5.63 -21.22 13.28
C LYS A 243 4.94 -21.20 14.64
N ASN A 244 5.71 -21.06 15.72
CA ASN A 244 5.23 -20.95 17.09
C ASN A 244 5.19 -19.48 17.56
N CYS A 245 5.12 -18.53 16.65
CA CYS A 245 5.00 -17.13 17.02
C CYS A 245 3.79 -16.88 17.93
N PRO A 246 3.81 -15.82 18.74
CA PRO A 246 2.68 -15.48 19.60
C PRO A 246 1.37 -15.35 18.82
N ASN A 247 0.26 -15.71 19.45
CA ASN A 247 -1.07 -15.42 18.93
C ASN A 247 -1.36 -13.93 19.09
N THR A 248 -1.64 -13.26 17.98
CA THR A 248 -1.94 -11.82 17.90
C THR A 248 -3.42 -11.52 17.73
N ALA A 249 -4.28 -12.57 17.68
CA ALA A 249 -5.71 -12.42 17.48
C ALA A 249 -6.34 -11.52 18.55
N ALA A 250 -7.19 -10.58 18.12
CA ALA A 250 -7.89 -9.67 19.00
C ALA A 250 -8.80 -10.41 20.00
N PRO A 251 -9.03 -9.85 21.20
CA PRO A 251 -9.96 -10.44 22.17
C PRO A 251 -11.35 -10.66 21.57
N GLY A 252 -11.89 -11.87 21.75
CA GLY A 252 -13.19 -12.26 21.19
C GLY A 252 -13.14 -12.91 19.81
N THR A 253 -11.95 -13.05 19.21
CA THR A 253 -11.78 -13.82 17.98
C THR A 253 -12.13 -15.29 18.23
N ILE A 254 -12.93 -15.85 17.33
CA ILE A 254 -13.29 -17.28 17.33
C ILE A 254 -12.51 -17.98 16.22
N GLU A 255 -11.56 -18.79 16.61
CA GLU A 255 -10.78 -19.60 15.66
C GLU A 255 -11.50 -20.90 15.36
N CYS A 256 -11.69 -21.21 14.07
CA CYS A 256 -12.35 -22.44 13.62
C CYS A 256 -11.41 -23.21 12.68
N LYS A 257 -11.37 -24.53 12.86
CA LYS A 257 -10.64 -25.42 11.97
C LYS A 257 -11.62 -26.34 11.25
N PHE A 258 -11.68 -26.21 9.93
CA PHE A 258 -12.51 -27.05 9.07
C PHE A 258 -11.64 -28.16 8.46
N TRP A 259 -12.16 -29.37 8.51
CA TRP A 259 -11.51 -30.54 7.90
C TRP A 259 -12.34 -30.99 6.71
N GLY A 260 -11.70 -31.08 5.54
CA GLY A 260 -12.29 -31.59 4.31
C GLY A 260 -11.46 -32.73 3.72
N LEU A 261 -12.10 -33.58 2.91
CA LEU A 261 -11.42 -34.69 2.22
C LEU A 261 -10.91 -34.30 0.81
N GLY A 262 -11.00 -33.03 0.45
CA GLY A 262 -10.67 -32.48 -0.84
C GLY A 262 -11.91 -32.23 -1.70
N GLY A 263 -11.86 -31.20 -2.56
CA GLY A 263 -12.99 -30.81 -3.40
C GLY A 263 -14.16 -30.16 -2.68
N ASP A 264 -13.97 -29.78 -1.43
CA ASP A 264 -15.04 -29.26 -0.54
C ASP A 264 -15.19 -27.72 -0.62
N GLY A 265 -14.50 -27.07 -1.54
CA GLY A 265 -14.55 -25.64 -1.71
C GLY A 265 -13.39 -24.88 -1.13
#